data_b3c0e83a97e673231af7f9b509bf451a
#
_entry.id   b3c0e83a97e673231af7f9b509bf451a
#
_cell.length_a   1.000
_cell.length_b   1.000
_cell.length_c   1.000
_cell.angle_alpha   90.00
_cell.angle_beta   90.00
_cell.angle_gamma   90.00
#
_symmetry.space_group_name_H-M   'P 1'
#
loop_
_entity.id
_entity.type
_entity.pdbx_description
1 polymer ?
#
loop_
_entity_poly.entity_id
_entity_poly.type
_entity_poly.pdbx_seq_one_letter_code
_entity_poly.pdbx_strand_id
1 'polypeptide(L)'
;MPIWLGSNHPNLIVLLLRSNRYFGSIASHLCHLTYLKVLDLALNQILGSIPICLKNIIGLTQKWTPNSTITHSYNYTISLDSSAISRYDDHAIWIWKGREYEYKSILGLVKSIDLSSNKLIEEIPREIMELNGLISLNLSRNLLTGRIPLDIGLLESLNSLDLSKNHLCGGIPSSISQINSLSFLNLSNNNLSGEIPTGPQLNTFSATSYEMKPNLCGFPLPNKCLGEEMTQNSIENRGSEHASIQEEEDEFITVGFYVSMALGVVVGFRGVFGTLLLNKSCRFSYFKFLDIVKDKIYVTGAVNMNKLRRRLQT
;
A
#
# COMPACT_ATOMS: atom_id res chain seq x y z
N MET A 1 6.87 -1.93 -26.34
CA MET A 1 5.41 -1.70 -26.16
C MET A 1 4.79 -1.28 -27.49
N PRO A 2 3.54 -1.71 -27.82
CA PRO A 2 2.90 -1.30 -29.07
C PRO A 2 2.57 0.20 -29.07
N ILE A 3 2.89 0.89 -30.17
CA ILE A 3 2.68 2.33 -30.32
C ILE A 3 1.20 2.71 -30.28
N TRP A 4 0.33 1.85 -30.80
CA TRP A 4 -1.12 2.09 -30.88
C TRP A 4 -1.82 2.16 -29.51
N LEU A 5 -1.19 1.67 -28.46
CA LEU A 5 -1.80 1.61 -27.13
C LEU A 5 -2.18 3.01 -26.60
N GLY A 6 -1.32 4.01 -26.81
CA GLY A 6 -1.59 5.38 -26.35
C GLY A 6 -2.45 6.21 -27.31
N SER A 7 -2.50 5.83 -28.62
CA SER A 7 -3.23 6.61 -29.63
C SER A 7 -4.66 6.15 -29.85
N ASN A 8 -4.92 4.83 -29.74
CA ASN A 8 -6.22 4.27 -30.08
C ASN A 8 -7.19 4.21 -28.88
N HIS A 9 -6.70 4.37 -27.65
CA HIS A 9 -7.50 4.23 -26.42
C HIS A 9 -7.28 5.41 -25.46
N PRO A 10 -7.55 6.66 -25.86
CA PRO A 10 -7.24 7.85 -25.05
C PRO A 10 -8.00 7.87 -23.70
N ASN A 11 -9.14 7.21 -23.60
CA ASN A 11 -9.99 7.15 -22.41
C ASN A 11 -9.68 5.96 -21.50
N LEU A 12 -8.56 5.24 -21.74
CA LEU A 12 -8.20 4.08 -20.91
C LEU A 12 -7.92 4.52 -19.48
N ILE A 13 -8.58 3.87 -18.52
CA ILE A 13 -8.47 4.18 -17.10
C ILE A 13 -7.55 3.18 -16.38
N VAL A 14 -7.56 1.93 -16.83
CA VAL A 14 -6.80 0.82 -16.22
C VAL A 14 -6.04 0.07 -17.29
N LEU A 15 -4.73 -0.07 -17.09
CA LEU A 15 -3.84 -0.84 -17.96
C LEU A 15 -3.07 -1.86 -17.14
N LEU A 16 -3.40 -3.13 -17.30
CA LEU A 16 -2.76 -4.25 -16.59
C LEU A 16 -2.06 -5.15 -17.62
N LEU A 17 -0.73 -5.06 -17.66
CA LEU A 17 0.13 -5.86 -18.55
C LEU A 17 1.17 -6.67 -17.74
N ARG A 18 0.89 -6.91 -16.46
CA ARG A 18 1.73 -7.71 -15.56
C ARG A 18 1.99 -9.11 -16.11
N SER A 19 3.16 -9.65 -15.77
CA SER A 19 3.55 -11.05 -16.05
C SER A 19 3.50 -11.39 -17.54
N ASN A 20 4.05 -10.50 -18.36
CA ASN A 20 4.20 -10.68 -19.80
C ASN A 20 5.69 -10.70 -20.19
N ARG A 21 5.97 -10.71 -21.48
CA ARG A 21 7.32 -10.69 -22.04
C ARG A 21 7.62 -9.38 -22.77
N TYR A 22 7.02 -8.27 -22.30
CA TYR A 22 7.32 -6.97 -22.89
C TYR A 22 8.78 -6.60 -22.65
N PHE A 23 9.45 -6.18 -23.71
CA PHE A 23 10.85 -5.73 -23.71
C PHE A 23 10.96 -4.35 -24.35
N GLY A 24 12.16 -3.76 -24.30
CA GLY A 24 12.41 -2.38 -24.73
C GLY A 24 11.96 -1.36 -23.69
N SER A 25 11.96 -0.09 -24.04
CA SER A 25 11.61 1.01 -23.12
C SER A 25 10.10 1.16 -22.97
N ILE A 26 9.70 1.85 -21.88
CA ILE A 26 8.34 2.36 -21.73
C ILE A 26 8.10 3.41 -22.81
N ALA A 27 7.15 3.17 -23.69
CA ALA A 27 6.89 4.06 -24.81
C ALA A 27 6.26 5.37 -24.35
N SER A 28 6.76 6.51 -24.86
CA SER A 28 6.22 7.85 -24.56
C SER A 28 4.74 8.00 -24.93
N HIS A 29 4.25 7.23 -25.88
CA HIS A 29 2.82 7.18 -26.25
C HIS A 29 1.91 6.78 -25.07
N LEU A 30 2.43 6.10 -24.07
CA LEU A 30 1.69 5.78 -22.85
C LEU A 30 1.23 7.06 -22.12
N CYS A 31 2.00 8.14 -22.23
CA CYS A 31 1.70 9.42 -21.62
C CYS A 31 0.50 10.14 -22.24
N HIS A 32 0.00 9.69 -23.39
CA HIS A 32 -1.23 10.18 -24.01
C HIS A 32 -2.50 9.60 -23.33
N LEU A 33 -2.36 8.59 -22.47
CA LEU A 33 -3.45 8.03 -21.68
C LEU A 33 -3.79 8.95 -20.49
N THR A 34 -4.33 10.12 -20.79
CA THR A 34 -4.54 11.20 -19.81
C THR A 34 -5.44 10.80 -18.63
N TYR A 35 -6.37 9.89 -18.83
CA TYR A 35 -7.30 9.42 -17.79
C TYR A 35 -6.84 8.18 -17.06
N LEU A 36 -5.65 7.67 -17.36
CA LEU A 36 -5.11 6.46 -16.73
C LEU A 36 -4.96 6.66 -15.22
N LYS A 37 -5.51 5.73 -14.46
CA LYS A 37 -5.42 5.70 -13.00
C LYS A 37 -4.58 4.52 -12.50
N VAL A 38 -4.63 3.39 -13.19
CA VAL A 38 -3.86 2.19 -12.83
C VAL A 38 -2.98 1.78 -13.97
N LEU A 39 -1.68 1.75 -13.71
CA LEU A 39 -0.65 1.27 -14.63
C LEU A 39 0.10 0.12 -13.97
N ASP A 40 -0.08 -1.10 -14.44
CA ASP A 40 0.67 -2.27 -13.99
C ASP A 40 1.45 -2.90 -15.14
N LEU A 41 2.75 -2.68 -15.15
CA LEU A 41 3.71 -3.27 -16.11
C LEU A 41 4.69 -4.23 -15.40
N ALA A 42 4.38 -4.65 -14.21
CA ALA A 42 5.28 -5.48 -13.41
C ALA A 42 5.57 -6.86 -14.03
N LEU A 43 6.66 -7.48 -13.61
CA LEU A 43 7.07 -8.81 -14.06
C LEU A 43 7.17 -8.90 -15.59
N ASN A 44 7.94 -7.97 -16.19
CA ASN A 44 8.28 -7.95 -17.60
C ASN A 44 9.80 -7.88 -17.80
N GLN A 45 10.24 -7.56 -18.99
CA GLN A 45 11.65 -7.36 -19.34
C GLN A 45 11.91 -5.92 -19.85
N ILE A 46 11.13 -4.97 -19.34
CA ILE A 46 11.20 -3.57 -19.72
C ILE A 46 12.53 -2.98 -19.21
N LEU A 47 13.20 -2.23 -20.08
CA LEU A 47 14.49 -1.61 -19.83
C LEU A 47 14.44 -0.09 -20.11
N GLY A 48 15.55 0.61 -19.87
CA GLY A 48 15.62 2.08 -20.05
C GLY A 48 15.09 2.84 -18.84
N SER A 49 14.85 4.12 -19.01
CA SER A 49 14.42 5.02 -17.94
C SER A 49 12.90 5.06 -17.77
N ILE A 50 12.48 5.55 -16.62
CA ILE A 50 11.07 5.89 -16.37
C ILE A 50 10.75 7.17 -17.14
N PRO A 51 9.72 7.20 -18.02
CA PRO A 51 9.45 8.38 -18.83
C PRO A 51 9.01 9.59 -18.00
N ILE A 52 9.66 10.73 -18.20
CA ILE A 52 9.31 12.01 -17.56
C ILE A 52 7.87 12.42 -17.85
N CYS A 53 7.37 12.09 -19.03
CA CYS A 53 6.01 12.45 -19.46
C CYS A 53 4.89 11.77 -18.68
N LEU A 54 5.18 10.82 -17.78
CA LEU A 54 4.15 10.24 -16.88
C LEU A 54 3.46 11.30 -16.03
N LYS A 55 4.13 12.44 -15.74
CA LYS A 55 3.52 13.59 -15.05
C LYS A 55 2.30 14.16 -15.76
N ASN A 56 2.16 13.97 -17.08
CA ASN A 56 1.05 14.48 -17.88
C ASN A 56 -0.23 13.63 -17.74
N ILE A 57 -0.17 12.50 -17.03
CA ILE A 57 -1.33 11.63 -16.80
C ILE A 57 -2.23 12.24 -15.74
N ILE A 58 -3.25 12.99 -16.17
CA ILE A 58 -4.18 13.73 -15.32
C ILE A 58 -4.88 12.80 -14.31
N GLY A 59 -5.20 11.57 -14.73
CA GLY A 59 -5.82 10.57 -13.86
C GLY A 59 -5.01 10.26 -12.59
N LEU A 60 -3.69 10.44 -12.62
CA LEU A 60 -2.78 10.19 -11.49
C LEU A 60 -2.49 11.45 -10.67
N THR A 61 -2.65 12.66 -11.26
CA THR A 61 -2.35 13.93 -10.58
C THR A 61 -3.52 14.44 -9.72
N GLN A 62 -4.76 14.24 -10.15
CA GLN A 62 -5.93 14.74 -9.44
C GLN A 62 -6.09 14.03 -8.08
N LYS A 63 -6.34 14.80 -7.01
CA LYS A 63 -6.75 14.24 -5.72
C LYS A 63 -8.13 13.57 -5.83
N TRP A 64 -8.47 12.77 -4.86
CA TRP A 64 -9.72 12.00 -4.83
C TRP A 64 -10.97 12.87 -5.08
N THR A 65 -11.90 12.34 -5.89
CA THR A 65 -13.25 12.92 -6.09
C THR A 65 -14.33 11.87 -5.75
N PRO A 66 -15.40 12.22 -5.04
CA PRO A 66 -16.41 11.26 -4.55
C PRO A 66 -17.11 10.41 -5.61
N ASN A 67 -17.12 10.84 -6.88
CA ASN A 67 -17.83 10.17 -7.97
C ASN A 67 -16.93 9.34 -8.90
N SER A 68 -15.87 8.72 -8.37
CA SER A 68 -14.85 8.02 -9.17
C SER A 68 -15.12 6.53 -9.41
N THR A 69 -16.35 6.05 -9.27
CA THR A 69 -16.69 4.66 -9.63
C THR A 69 -16.65 4.47 -11.15
N ILE A 70 -16.00 3.40 -11.60
CA ILE A 70 -16.03 2.98 -13.00
C ILE A 70 -17.22 2.05 -13.15
N THR A 71 -18.31 2.53 -13.73
CA THR A 71 -19.51 1.75 -14.01
C THR A 71 -19.83 1.81 -15.50
N HIS A 72 -20.05 0.67 -16.11
CA HIS A 72 -20.56 0.57 -17.46
C HIS A 72 -22.05 0.27 -17.40
N SER A 73 -22.86 1.08 -18.08
CA SER A 73 -24.29 0.81 -18.28
C SER A 73 -24.52 0.41 -19.72
N TYR A 74 -25.09 -0.77 -19.92
CA TYR A 74 -25.50 -1.27 -21.22
C TYR A 74 -27.03 -1.18 -21.31
N ASN A 75 -27.53 -0.41 -22.29
CA ASN A 75 -28.93 -0.40 -22.62
C ASN A 75 -29.17 -1.47 -23.69
N TYR A 76 -29.98 -2.48 -23.40
CA TYR A 76 -30.43 -3.42 -24.42
C TYR A 76 -31.94 -3.54 -24.41
N THR A 77 -32.53 -3.60 -25.60
CA THR A 77 -33.95 -3.83 -25.79
C THR A 77 -34.23 -5.33 -25.73
N ILE A 78 -35.03 -5.75 -24.74
CA ILE A 78 -35.45 -7.15 -24.58
C ILE A 78 -36.67 -7.43 -25.47
N SER A 79 -37.49 -6.42 -25.71
CA SER A 79 -38.67 -6.46 -26.61
C SER A 79 -39.01 -5.03 -27.06
N LEU A 80 -39.92 -4.89 -28.04
CA LEU A 80 -40.34 -3.59 -28.60
C LEU A 80 -40.82 -2.57 -27.53
N ASP A 81 -41.19 -3.01 -26.32
CA ASP A 81 -41.74 -2.15 -25.26
C ASP A 81 -40.94 -2.12 -23.96
N SER A 82 -39.85 -2.85 -23.83
CA SER A 82 -39.05 -2.86 -22.60
C SER A 82 -37.55 -2.72 -22.84
N SER A 83 -36.95 -1.66 -22.30
CA SER A 83 -35.51 -1.48 -22.22
C SER A 83 -35.03 -1.86 -20.82
N ALA A 84 -34.04 -2.74 -20.73
CA ALA A 84 -33.35 -3.03 -19.48
C ALA A 84 -31.98 -2.37 -19.45
N ILE A 85 -31.65 -1.76 -18.34
CA ILE A 85 -30.31 -1.21 -18.07
C ILE A 85 -29.56 -2.23 -17.20
N SER A 86 -28.58 -2.88 -17.78
CA SER A 86 -27.65 -3.69 -17.00
C SER A 86 -26.44 -2.84 -16.62
N ARG A 87 -26.14 -2.75 -15.33
CA ARG A 87 -24.91 -2.14 -14.83
C ARG A 87 -23.89 -3.25 -14.61
N TYR A 88 -22.70 -3.04 -15.16
CA TYR A 88 -21.55 -3.90 -14.95
C TYR A 88 -20.48 -3.09 -14.22
N ASP A 89 -20.03 -3.59 -13.09
CA ASP A 89 -18.92 -3.00 -12.35
C ASP A 89 -17.63 -3.68 -12.83
N ASP A 90 -16.69 -2.89 -13.33
CA ASP A 90 -15.38 -3.40 -13.68
C ASP A 90 -14.67 -3.96 -12.45
N HIS A 91 -14.01 -5.09 -12.63
CA HIS A 91 -13.19 -5.71 -11.61
C HIS A 91 -11.80 -6.03 -12.18
N ALA A 92 -10.80 -5.85 -11.36
CA ALA A 92 -9.42 -6.20 -11.69
C ALA A 92 -8.72 -6.82 -10.48
N ILE A 93 -7.83 -7.77 -10.75
CA ILE A 93 -6.91 -8.27 -9.75
C ILE A 93 -5.72 -7.32 -9.74
N TRP A 94 -5.43 -6.75 -8.58
CA TRP A 94 -4.32 -5.84 -8.42
C TRP A 94 -3.53 -6.16 -7.15
N ILE A 95 -2.22 -5.96 -7.20
CA ILE A 95 -1.34 -6.22 -6.06
C ILE A 95 -1.23 -4.96 -5.21
N TRP A 96 -1.68 -5.07 -3.95
CA TRP A 96 -1.59 -4.05 -2.93
C TRP A 96 -0.76 -4.55 -1.75
N LYS A 97 0.30 -3.81 -1.40
CA LYS A 97 1.20 -4.17 -0.29
C LYS A 97 1.70 -5.62 -0.37
N GLY A 98 2.05 -6.07 -1.58
CA GLY A 98 2.56 -7.43 -1.84
C GLY A 98 1.52 -8.55 -1.83
N ARG A 99 0.22 -8.24 -1.74
CA ARG A 99 -0.88 -9.22 -1.79
C ARG A 99 -1.81 -8.95 -2.96
N GLU A 100 -2.32 -10.01 -3.55
CA GLU A 100 -3.34 -9.93 -4.61
C GLU A 100 -4.73 -9.71 -4.01
N TYR A 101 -5.44 -8.73 -4.54
CA TYR A 101 -6.84 -8.46 -4.21
C TYR A 101 -7.65 -8.26 -5.48
N GLU A 102 -8.86 -8.81 -5.49
CA GLU A 102 -9.84 -8.53 -6.52
C GLU A 102 -10.61 -7.26 -6.12
N TYR A 103 -10.45 -6.20 -6.91
CA TYR A 103 -11.14 -4.92 -6.72
C TYR A 103 -12.30 -4.82 -7.70
N LYS A 104 -13.49 -4.51 -7.18
CA LYS A 104 -14.73 -4.26 -7.94
C LYS A 104 -15.01 -2.76 -7.95
N SER A 105 -16.15 -2.33 -7.64
CA SER A 105 -16.65 -0.95 -7.70
C SER A 105 -15.72 0.19 -7.23
N ILE A 106 -14.65 -0.10 -6.48
CA ILE A 106 -13.68 0.89 -6.01
C ILE A 106 -12.47 1.08 -6.93
N LEU A 107 -12.43 0.39 -8.08
CA LEU A 107 -11.28 0.45 -9.00
C LEU A 107 -11.00 1.89 -9.47
N GLY A 108 -12.04 2.71 -9.63
CA GLY A 108 -11.92 4.12 -9.99
C GLY A 108 -11.29 5.01 -8.92
N LEU A 109 -11.21 4.55 -7.65
CA LEU A 109 -10.59 5.25 -6.54
C LEU A 109 -9.09 4.94 -6.43
N VAL A 110 -8.65 3.82 -7.01
CA VAL A 110 -7.25 3.37 -6.98
C VAL A 110 -6.44 4.16 -8.00
N LYS A 111 -5.30 4.68 -7.57
CA LYS A 111 -4.31 5.35 -8.43
C LYS A 111 -2.96 4.73 -8.16
N SER A 112 -2.48 3.95 -9.10
CA SER A 112 -1.30 3.11 -8.89
C SER A 112 -0.40 3.05 -10.09
N ILE A 113 0.90 3.08 -9.82
CA ILE A 113 1.96 2.72 -10.78
C ILE A 113 2.73 1.53 -10.20
N ASP A 114 2.71 0.40 -10.90
CA ASP A 114 3.55 -0.75 -10.60
C ASP A 114 4.44 -1.09 -11.80
N LEU A 115 5.73 -0.79 -11.67
CA LEU A 115 6.79 -1.11 -12.63
C LEU A 115 7.75 -2.14 -12.08
N SER A 116 7.39 -2.84 -11.00
CA SER A 116 8.29 -3.76 -10.30
C SER A 116 8.74 -4.94 -11.14
N SER A 117 9.88 -5.51 -10.77
CA SER A 117 10.43 -6.71 -11.43
C SER A 117 10.60 -6.52 -12.94
N ASN A 118 11.32 -5.47 -13.30
CA ASN A 118 11.76 -5.14 -14.65
C ASN A 118 13.29 -4.92 -14.67
N LYS A 119 13.81 -4.30 -15.71
CA LYS A 119 15.22 -3.95 -15.88
C LYS A 119 15.41 -2.45 -16.08
N LEU A 120 14.57 -1.63 -15.40
CA LEU A 120 14.66 -0.18 -15.47
C LEU A 120 15.98 0.29 -14.86
N ILE A 121 16.61 1.25 -15.51
CA ILE A 121 17.89 1.88 -15.14
C ILE A 121 17.69 3.36 -14.91
N GLU A 122 18.79 4.08 -14.60
CA GLU A 122 18.83 5.52 -14.35
C GLU A 122 18.13 5.91 -13.04
N GLU A 123 17.88 7.18 -12.86
CA GLU A 123 17.29 7.73 -11.64
C GLU A 123 15.76 7.71 -11.68
N ILE A 124 15.15 7.82 -10.52
CA ILE A 124 13.70 8.07 -10.42
C ILE A 124 13.47 9.52 -10.85
N PRO A 125 12.73 9.78 -11.94
CA PRO A 125 12.49 11.16 -12.39
C PRO A 125 11.76 11.97 -11.32
N ARG A 126 12.24 13.20 -11.08
CA ARG A 126 11.61 14.13 -10.13
C ARG A 126 10.13 14.40 -10.47
N GLU A 127 9.80 14.36 -11.75
CA GLU A 127 8.47 14.59 -12.28
C GLU A 127 7.41 13.56 -11.79
N ILE A 128 7.85 12.40 -11.32
CA ILE A 128 6.94 11.44 -10.66
C ILE A 128 6.35 12.06 -9.38
N MET A 129 7.05 12.96 -8.72
CA MET A 129 6.59 13.62 -7.50
C MET A 129 5.44 14.62 -7.78
N GLU A 130 5.20 14.99 -9.04
CA GLU A 130 4.03 15.80 -9.43
C GLU A 130 2.71 15.01 -9.44
N LEU A 131 2.76 13.68 -9.30
CA LEU A 131 1.58 12.81 -9.29
C LEU A 131 0.88 12.82 -7.91
N ASN A 132 0.42 13.98 -7.46
CA ASN A 132 -0.11 14.21 -6.10
C ASN A 132 -1.32 13.34 -5.71
N GLY A 133 -2.02 12.79 -6.70
CA GLY A 133 -3.12 11.86 -6.48
C GLY A 133 -2.71 10.40 -6.38
N LEU A 134 -1.43 10.07 -6.56
CA LEU A 134 -0.92 8.70 -6.56
C LEU A 134 -1.06 8.07 -5.17
N ILE A 135 -1.63 6.87 -5.11
CA ILE A 135 -1.88 6.12 -3.87
C ILE A 135 -0.85 5.01 -3.68
N SER A 136 -0.36 4.42 -4.78
CA SER A 136 0.63 3.36 -4.72
C SER A 136 1.70 3.53 -5.79
N LEU A 137 2.96 3.46 -5.36
CA LEU A 137 4.14 3.45 -6.23
C LEU A 137 5.00 2.24 -5.90
N ASN A 138 5.14 1.33 -6.87
CA ASN A 138 6.00 0.17 -6.75
C ASN A 138 7.03 0.16 -7.89
N LEU A 139 8.28 0.44 -7.55
CA LEU A 139 9.43 0.41 -8.46
C LEU A 139 10.43 -0.69 -8.06
N SER A 140 10.04 -1.60 -7.17
CA SER A 140 10.94 -2.61 -6.60
C SER A 140 11.50 -3.58 -7.65
N ARG A 141 12.63 -4.18 -7.33
CA ARG A 141 13.27 -5.19 -8.21
C ARG A 141 13.56 -4.65 -9.61
N ASN A 142 14.27 -3.53 -9.67
CA ASN A 142 14.80 -2.93 -10.89
C ASN A 142 16.30 -2.65 -10.71
N LEU A 143 16.90 -1.91 -11.63
CA LEU A 143 18.30 -1.51 -11.61
C LEU A 143 18.44 0.02 -11.45
N LEU A 144 17.45 0.66 -10.81
CA LEU A 144 17.40 2.11 -10.62
C LEU A 144 18.57 2.58 -9.74
N THR A 145 19.16 3.68 -10.12
CA THR A 145 20.32 4.30 -9.48
C THR A 145 20.00 5.71 -8.98
N GLY A 146 21.00 6.45 -8.50
CA GLY A 146 20.82 7.82 -8.03
C GLY A 146 20.12 7.90 -6.68
N ARG A 147 19.54 9.05 -6.38
CA ARG A 147 18.92 9.34 -5.09
C ARG A 147 17.41 9.22 -5.14
N ILE A 148 16.79 8.97 -4.00
CA ILE A 148 15.36 9.20 -3.85
C ILE A 148 15.12 10.71 -4.01
N PRO A 149 14.19 11.15 -4.88
CA PRO A 149 13.93 12.58 -5.07
C PRO A 149 13.59 13.30 -3.77
N LEU A 150 14.22 14.46 -3.55
CA LEU A 150 14.04 15.25 -2.33
C LEU A 150 12.61 15.70 -2.09
N ASP A 151 11.83 15.80 -3.16
CA ASP A 151 10.45 16.26 -3.15
C ASP A 151 9.44 15.11 -2.98
N ILE A 152 9.88 13.90 -2.57
CA ILE A 152 8.99 12.73 -2.43
C ILE A 152 7.79 13.01 -1.51
N GLY A 153 7.92 13.94 -0.58
CA GLY A 153 6.84 14.41 0.29
C GLY A 153 5.65 15.04 -0.44
N LEU A 154 5.82 15.47 -1.70
CA LEU A 154 4.72 16.00 -2.53
C LEU A 154 3.68 14.93 -2.90
N LEU A 155 4.02 13.65 -2.79
CA LEU A 155 3.08 12.54 -2.98
C LEU A 155 2.16 12.38 -1.75
N GLU A 156 1.47 13.43 -1.37
CA GLU A 156 0.66 13.51 -0.15
C GLU A 156 -0.39 12.40 0.01
N SER A 157 -0.92 11.91 -1.13
CA SER A 157 -1.93 10.83 -1.14
C SER A 157 -1.31 9.42 -1.06
N LEU A 158 0.02 9.29 -1.07
CA LEU A 158 0.71 8.02 -1.17
C LEU A 158 0.49 7.18 0.10
N ASN A 159 -0.07 5.99 -0.08
CA ASN A 159 -0.31 5.02 0.98
C ASN A 159 0.71 3.87 0.96
N SER A 160 1.24 3.54 -0.22
CA SER A 160 2.19 2.44 -0.40
C SER A 160 3.37 2.86 -1.27
N LEU A 161 4.59 2.67 -0.75
CA LEU A 161 5.84 2.92 -1.46
C LEU A 161 6.76 1.71 -1.35
N ASP A 162 7.10 1.11 -2.49
CA ASP A 162 8.10 0.04 -2.57
C ASP A 162 9.19 0.42 -3.59
N LEU A 163 10.38 0.72 -3.08
CA LEU A 163 11.60 0.98 -3.85
C LEU A 163 12.66 -0.10 -3.64
N SER A 164 12.30 -1.20 -2.99
CA SER A 164 13.25 -2.24 -2.58
C SER A 164 13.95 -2.91 -3.76
N LYS A 165 15.13 -3.47 -3.50
CA LYS A 165 15.91 -4.21 -4.50
C LYS A 165 16.21 -3.38 -5.75
N ASN A 166 16.91 -2.27 -5.53
CA ASN A 166 17.46 -1.37 -6.54
C ASN A 166 18.90 -0.99 -6.16
N HIS A 167 19.49 -0.04 -6.86
CA HIS A 167 20.83 0.51 -6.58
C HIS A 167 20.76 1.98 -6.13
N LEU A 168 19.65 2.37 -5.48
CA LEU A 168 19.47 3.73 -4.98
C LEU A 168 20.48 4.04 -3.88
N CYS A 169 21.01 5.26 -3.87
CA CYS A 169 22.06 5.70 -2.96
C CYS A 169 21.71 7.03 -2.26
N GLY A 170 22.61 7.50 -1.38
CA GLY A 170 22.41 8.73 -0.61
C GLY A 170 21.42 8.56 0.55
N GLY A 171 21.01 9.67 1.14
CA GLY A 171 20.12 9.68 2.29
C GLY A 171 18.64 9.48 1.93
N ILE A 172 17.85 9.04 2.91
CA ILE A 172 16.40 9.07 2.81
C ILE A 172 15.95 10.52 3.00
N PRO A 173 15.20 11.12 2.05
CA PRO A 173 14.78 12.52 2.16
C PRO A 173 13.87 12.74 3.38
N SER A 174 14.12 13.79 4.15
CA SER A 174 13.27 14.13 5.31
C SER A 174 11.83 14.43 4.91
N SER A 175 11.59 14.89 3.69
CA SER A 175 10.24 15.16 3.18
C SER A 175 9.32 13.94 3.17
N ILE A 176 9.86 12.71 3.19
CA ILE A 176 9.04 11.48 3.27
C ILE A 176 8.18 11.46 4.55
N SER A 177 8.62 12.12 5.62
CA SER A 177 7.86 12.25 6.87
C SER A 177 6.58 13.09 6.73
N GLN A 178 6.44 13.86 5.65
CA GLN A 178 5.26 14.67 5.33
C GLN A 178 4.12 13.84 4.74
N ILE A 179 4.39 12.59 4.32
CA ILE A 179 3.38 11.70 3.74
C ILE A 179 2.57 11.03 4.86
N ASN A 180 1.56 11.73 5.38
CA ASN A 180 0.76 11.25 6.51
C ASN A 180 -0.08 10.00 6.20
N SER A 181 -0.37 9.72 4.93
CA SER A 181 -1.15 8.57 4.48
C SER A 181 -0.33 7.29 4.32
N LEU A 182 1.02 7.38 4.43
CA LEU A 182 1.91 6.26 4.15
C LEU A 182 1.73 5.14 5.20
N SER A 183 1.31 3.96 4.75
CA SER A 183 1.05 2.80 5.61
C SER A 183 1.84 1.55 5.21
N PHE A 184 2.55 1.63 4.09
CA PHE A 184 3.51 0.61 3.65
C PHE A 184 4.73 1.29 3.06
N LEU A 185 5.90 0.97 3.60
CA LEU A 185 7.20 1.45 3.13
C LEU A 185 8.17 0.27 3.03
N ASN A 186 8.82 0.12 1.89
CA ASN A 186 9.91 -0.83 1.72
C ASN A 186 11.04 -0.20 0.91
N LEU A 187 12.13 0.09 1.58
CA LEU A 187 13.36 0.64 0.98
C LEU A 187 14.50 -0.39 0.99
N SER A 188 14.28 -1.61 1.48
CA SER A 188 15.29 -2.64 1.69
C SER A 188 16.11 -2.97 0.43
N ASN A 189 17.31 -3.50 0.61
CA ASN A 189 18.17 -3.92 -0.51
C ASN A 189 18.45 -2.77 -1.51
N ASN A 190 18.99 -1.68 -1.01
CA ASN A 190 19.51 -0.53 -1.75
C ASN A 190 20.87 -0.11 -1.16
N ASN A 191 21.50 0.91 -1.71
CA ASN A 191 22.75 1.47 -1.20
C ASN A 191 22.53 2.82 -0.46
N LEU A 192 21.42 2.95 0.27
CA LEU A 192 21.09 4.15 1.03
C LEU A 192 21.98 4.28 2.27
N SER A 193 22.21 5.51 2.72
CA SER A 193 23.13 5.85 3.81
C SER A 193 22.62 7.03 4.62
N GLY A 194 23.21 7.25 5.80
CA GLY A 194 22.89 8.38 6.68
C GLY A 194 21.76 8.04 7.64
N GLU A 195 21.20 9.06 8.26
CA GLU A 195 20.17 8.94 9.27
C GLU A 195 18.78 8.68 8.66
N ILE A 196 18.02 7.78 9.28
CA ILE A 196 16.61 7.55 8.94
C ILE A 196 15.79 8.72 9.47
N PRO A 197 15.06 9.46 8.63
CA PRO A 197 14.22 10.55 9.09
C PRO A 197 13.17 10.07 10.09
N THR A 198 12.93 10.88 11.11
CA THR A 198 11.89 10.61 12.13
C THR A 198 10.54 11.22 11.70
N GLY A 199 9.46 10.60 12.12
CA GLY A 199 8.11 11.11 11.85
C GLY A 199 7.04 10.14 12.35
N PRO A 200 5.81 10.63 12.61
CA PRO A 200 4.75 9.80 13.18
C PRO A 200 4.50 8.50 12.40
N GLN A 201 4.48 8.58 11.06
CA GLN A 201 4.29 7.40 10.21
C GLN A 201 5.57 6.58 10.08
N LEU A 202 6.74 7.22 9.93
CA LEU A 202 8.01 6.53 9.73
C LEU A 202 8.37 5.66 10.93
N ASN A 203 8.05 6.11 12.13
CA ASN A 203 8.30 5.37 13.37
C ASN A 203 7.45 4.10 13.53
N THR A 204 6.42 3.91 12.69
CA THR A 204 5.60 2.70 12.69
C THR A 204 6.18 1.57 11.85
N PHE A 205 7.15 1.86 10.98
CA PHE A 205 7.75 0.85 10.12
C PHE A 205 8.84 0.07 10.85
N SER A 206 8.86 -1.24 10.61
CA SER A 206 9.85 -2.13 11.21
C SER A 206 11.23 -2.00 10.55
N ALA A 207 12.26 -2.49 11.22
CA ALA A 207 13.61 -2.55 10.69
C ALA A 207 13.70 -3.24 9.30
N THR A 208 12.80 -4.20 9.03
CA THR A 208 12.75 -4.91 7.74
C THR A 208 12.54 -3.99 6.54
N SER A 209 11.87 -2.85 6.72
CA SER A 209 11.69 -1.84 5.68
C SER A 209 13.02 -1.19 5.25
N TYR A 210 14.03 -1.30 6.10
CA TYR A 210 15.35 -0.67 5.95
C TYR A 210 16.51 -1.68 5.90
N GLU A 211 16.25 -2.97 5.79
CA GLU A 211 17.26 -4.02 5.83
C GLU A 211 18.28 -3.96 4.68
N MET A 212 19.44 -4.61 4.90
CA MET A 212 20.53 -4.74 3.94
C MET A 212 21.17 -3.40 3.54
N LYS A 213 21.36 -2.50 4.54
CA LYS A 213 22.01 -1.19 4.36
C LYS A 213 22.97 -0.92 5.51
N PRO A 214 24.25 -1.28 5.37
CA PRO A 214 25.23 -1.14 6.45
C PRO A 214 25.48 0.33 6.83
N ASN A 215 25.20 1.28 5.95
CA ASN A 215 25.47 2.70 6.12
C ASN A 215 24.24 3.53 6.59
N LEU A 216 23.10 2.92 6.87
CA LEU A 216 21.96 3.58 7.51
C LEU A 216 22.06 3.46 9.03
N CYS A 217 21.63 4.51 9.71
CA CYS A 217 21.60 4.59 11.17
C CYS A 217 20.29 5.24 11.66
N GLY A 218 20.05 5.15 12.96
CA GLY A 218 18.84 5.69 13.59
C GLY A 218 17.67 4.70 13.63
N PHE A 219 16.66 5.05 14.40
CA PHE A 219 15.48 4.19 14.61
C PHE A 219 14.78 3.86 13.28
N PRO A 220 14.34 2.62 13.03
CA PRO A 220 14.27 1.46 13.94
C PRO A 220 15.49 0.52 13.85
N LEU A 221 16.59 0.94 13.23
CA LEU A 221 17.79 0.12 13.16
C LEU A 221 18.59 0.16 14.47
N PRO A 222 19.32 -0.90 14.82
CA PRO A 222 20.15 -0.92 16.01
C PRO A 222 21.39 0.00 15.90
N ASN A 223 21.74 0.42 14.68
CA ASN A 223 22.93 1.24 14.44
C ASN A 223 22.68 2.70 14.84
N LYS A 224 23.41 3.22 15.83
CA LYS A 224 23.38 4.64 16.21
C LYS A 224 24.10 5.48 15.18
N CYS A 225 23.62 6.70 14.92
CA CYS A 225 24.28 7.66 14.05
C CYS A 225 25.50 8.28 14.73
N LEU A 226 26.56 8.55 13.97
CA LEU A 226 27.75 9.26 14.43
C LEU A 226 27.31 10.68 14.86
N GLY A 227 27.35 10.97 16.16
CA GLY A 227 26.94 12.25 16.74
C GLY A 227 25.97 12.15 17.92
N GLU A 228 25.27 11.04 18.12
CA GLU A 228 24.39 10.84 19.28
C GLU A 228 25.15 10.64 20.60
N GLU A 229 26.45 10.32 20.56
CA GLU A 229 27.24 10.13 21.79
C GLU A 229 27.62 11.42 22.52
N MET A 230 27.48 12.60 21.89
CA MET A 230 27.88 13.88 22.54
C MET A 230 26.77 14.54 23.37
N THR A 231 25.54 14.10 23.32
CA THR A 231 24.44 14.71 24.09
C THR A 231 24.14 14.03 25.42
N GLN A 232 24.69 12.83 25.69
CA GLN A 232 24.52 12.16 26.99
C GLN A 232 25.66 12.44 28.00
N ASN A 233 26.81 13.01 27.57
CA ASN A 233 27.95 13.26 28.47
C ASN A 233 28.01 14.65 29.09
N SER A 234 27.00 15.51 28.99
CA SER A 234 27.01 16.85 29.54
C SER A 234 26.08 17.07 30.77
N ILE A 235 25.49 16.02 31.32
CA ILE A 235 24.64 16.15 32.54
C ILE A 235 25.11 15.26 33.72
N GLU A 236 26.27 14.58 33.61
CA GLU A 236 26.81 13.86 34.76
C GLU A 236 28.06 14.52 35.31
N ASN A 237 27.89 15.66 36.05
CA ASN A 237 28.82 16.05 37.08
C ASN A 237 28.15 17.04 38.06
N ARG A 238 27.32 16.53 38.94
CA ARG A 238 27.11 17.10 40.30
C ARG A 238 26.37 16.12 41.21
N GLY A 239 27.10 15.64 42.20
CA GLY A 239 26.53 15.23 43.49
C GLY A 239 26.22 13.76 43.69
N SER A 240 27.22 13.09 44.22
CA SER A 240 27.09 11.84 44.99
C SER A 240 25.93 11.89 45.98
N GLU A 241 25.12 10.84 46.05
CA GLU A 241 24.89 10.02 47.24
C GLU A 241 23.76 9.02 47.00
N HIS A 242 24.11 7.78 47.27
CA HIS A 242 23.29 6.60 47.60
C HIS A 242 21.75 6.65 47.41
N ALA A 243 21.25 5.82 46.53
CA ALA A 243 20.31 4.75 46.89
C ALA A 243 20.07 3.80 45.74
N SER A 244 20.42 2.57 45.98
CA SER A 244 20.06 1.39 45.18
C SER A 244 18.55 1.21 45.13
N ILE A 245 17.93 1.52 43.96
CA ILE A 245 16.61 1.00 43.64
C ILE A 245 16.69 0.62 42.15
N GLN A 246 16.99 -0.62 41.92
CA GLN A 246 16.90 -1.26 40.62
C GLN A 246 15.74 -2.25 40.63
N GLU A 247 15.04 -2.33 39.49
CA GLU A 247 14.28 -3.50 39.04
C GLU A 247 12.86 -3.75 39.55
N GLU A 248 12.03 -2.74 39.86
CA GLU A 248 10.61 -3.03 40.10
C GLU A 248 9.60 -2.31 39.20
N GLU A 249 10.01 -1.43 38.25
CA GLU A 249 9.02 -0.67 37.46
C GLU A 249 8.46 -1.43 36.24
N ASP A 250 9.17 -2.38 35.67
CA ASP A 250 8.69 -3.09 34.46
C ASP A 250 7.66 -4.19 34.79
N GLU A 251 7.71 -4.79 35.98
CA GLU A 251 6.76 -5.83 36.37
C GLU A 251 5.38 -5.26 36.77
N PHE A 252 5.33 -4.01 37.25
CA PHE A 252 4.07 -3.38 37.63
C PHE A 252 3.22 -2.95 36.44
N ILE A 253 3.86 -2.52 35.36
CA ILE A 253 3.18 -2.15 34.10
C ILE A 253 2.60 -3.40 33.41
N THR A 254 3.34 -4.51 33.39
CA THR A 254 2.87 -5.78 32.80
C THR A 254 1.72 -6.40 33.58
N VAL A 255 1.76 -6.40 34.93
CA VAL A 255 0.67 -6.92 35.76
C VAL A 255 -0.59 -6.06 35.63
N GLY A 256 -0.47 -4.72 35.64
CA GLY A 256 -1.59 -3.81 35.40
C GLY A 256 -2.25 -3.99 34.06
N PHE A 257 -1.45 -4.23 32.99
CA PHE A 257 -1.96 -4.51 31.66
C PHE A 257 -2.74 -5.82 31.62
N TYR A 258 -2.24 -6.90 32.16
CA TYR A 258 -2.94 -8.20 32.17
C TYR A 258 -4.21 -8.17 33.02
N VAL A 259 -4.21 -7.47 34.15
CA VAL A 259 -5.39 -7.28 35.00
C VAL A 259 -6.46 -6.46 34.28
N SER A 260 -6.10 -5.37 33.59
CA SER A 260 -7.05 -4.55 32.83
C SER A 260 -7.61 -5.33 31.63
N MET A 261 -6.79 -6.11 30.95
CA MET A 261 -7.20 -6.96 29.85
C MET A 261 -8.17 -8.06 30.31
N ALA A 262 -7.87 -8.72 31.44
CA ALA A 262 -8.74 -9.73 32.02
C ALA A 262 -10.08 -9.14 32.47
N LEU A 263 -10.09 -7.98 33.10
CA LEU A 263 -11.31 -7.25 33.45
C LEU A 263 -12.12 -6.83 32.24
N GLY A 264 -11.47 -6.33 31.18
CA GLY A 264 -12.11 -5.97 29.92
C GLY A 264 -12.78 -7.14 29.24
N VAL A 265 -12.13 -8.32 29.22
CA VAL A 265 -12.71 -9.56 28.69
C VAL A 265 -13.93 -10.02 29.54
N VAL A 266 -13.82 -10.00 30.86
CA VAL A 266 -14.92 -10.42 31.75
C VAL A 266 -16.12 -9.49 31.63
N VAL A 267 -15.90 -8.18 31.63
CA VAL A 267 -16.97 -7.18 31.49
C VAL A 267 -17.60 -7.24 30.08
N GLY A 268 -16.78 -7.33 29.04
CA GLY A 268 -17.23 -7.47 27.64
C GLY A 268 -18.03 -8.74 27.43
N PHE A 269 -17.55 -9.88 27.95
CA PHE A 269 -18.24 -11.15 27.85
C PHE A 269 -19.57 -11.14 28.61
N ARG A 270 -19.62 -10.60 29.83
CA ARG A 270 -20.88 -10.45 30.61
C ARG A 270 -21.85 -9.49 29.92
N GLY A 271 -21.36 -8.37 29.33
CA GLY A 271 -22.20 -7.44 28.58
C GLY A 271 -22.88 -8.11 27.37
N VAL A 272 -22.11 -8.84 26.57
CA VAL A 272 -22.64 -9.53 25.37
C VAL A 272 -23.52 -10.71 25.76
N PHE A 273 -23.07 -11.58 26.65
CA PHE A 273 -23.86 -12.75 27.09
C PHE A 273 -25.08 -12.33 27.91
N GLY A 274 -24.98 -11.32 28.76
CA GLY A 274 -26.11 -10.81 29.54
C GLY A 274 -27.23 -10.28 28.63
N THR A 275 -26.90 -9.51 27.60
CA THR A 275 -27.89 -9.00 26.64
C THR A 275 -28.51 -10.10 25.80
N LEU A 276 -27.73 -11.13 25.42
CA LEU A 276 -28.25 -12.31 24.67
C LEU A 276 -29.16 -13.20 25.53
N LEU A 277 -28.91 -13.32 26.84
CA LEU A 277 -29.71 -14.12 27.75
C LEU A 277 -31.01 -13.42 28.18
N LEU A 278 -30.93 -12.10 28.42
CA LEU A 278 -32.05 -11.33 28.99
C LEU A 278 -32.96 -10.70 27.95
N ASN A 279 -32.50 -10.44 26.74
CA ASN A 279 -33.30 -9.77 25.71
C ASN A 279 -33.60 -10.69 24.50
N LYS A 280 -34.88 -11.12 24.41
CA LYS A 280 -35.36 -12.00 23.34
C LYS A 280 -35.14 -11.41 21.93
N SER A 281 -35.29 -10.09 21.76
CA SER A 281 -35.08 -9.41 20.46
C SER A 281 -33.62 -9.45 20.03
N CYS A 282 -32.67 -9.16 20.95
CA CYS A 282 -31.24 -9.22 20.67
C CYS A 282 -30.81 -10.66 20.32
N ARG A 283 -31.32 -11.65 21.05
CA ARG A 283 -31.06 -13.05 20.78
C ARG A 283 -31.53 -13.47 19.39
N PHE A 284 -32.76 -13.10 19.00
CA PHE A 284 -33.31 -13.43 17.68
C PHE A 284 -32.49 -12.75 16.55
N SER A 285 -32.12 -11.48 16.70
CA SER A 285 -31.30 -10.77 15.73
C SER A 285 -29.90 -11.37 15.59
N TYR A 286 -29.28 -11.79 16.70
CA TYR A 286 -27.96 -12.43 16.71
C TYR A 286 -27.97 -13.77 15.99
N PHE A 287 -28.94 -14.66 16.29
CA PHE A 287 -29.03 -15.94 15.60
C PHE A 287 -29.38 -15.78 14.12
N LYS A 288 -30.26 -14.84 13.77
CA LYS A 288 -30.55 -14.50 12.37
C LYS A 288 -29.30 -14.01 11.63
N PHE A 289 -28.45 -13.21 12.27
CA PHE A 289 -27.16 -12.80 11.71
C PHE A 289 -26.23 -13.99 11.50
N LEU A 290 -26.13 -14.91 12.47
CA LEU A 290 -25.31 -16.12 12.34
C LEU A 290 -25.81 -17.03 11.20
N ASP A 291 -27.13 -17.17 11.00
CA ASP A 291 -27.69 -17.92 9.89
C ASP A 291 -27.31 -17.31 8.55
N ILE A 292 -27.38 -15.97 8.41
CA ILE A 292 -26.96 -15.25 7.20
C ILE A 292 -25.46 -15.47 6.92
N VAL A 293 -24.62 -15.43 7.94
CA VAL A 293 -23.18 -15.69 7.81
C VAL A 293 -22.90 -17.13 7.39
N LYS A 294 -23.59 -18.09 8.01
CA LYS A 294 -23.52 -19.52 7.67
C LYS A 294 -23.90 -19.76 6.21
N ASP A 295 -25.01 -19.19 5.75
CA ASP A 295 -25.47 -19.32 4.37
C ASP A 295 -24.47 -18.70 3.39
N LYS A 296 -23.89 -17.54 3.71
CA LYS A 296 -22.82 -16.93 2.90
C LYS A 296 -21.58 -17.83 2.80
N ILE A 297 -21.13 -18.40 3.91
CA ILE A 297 -19.98 -19.34 3.94
C ILE A 297 -20.30 -20.58 3.10
N TYR A 298 -21.49 -21.15 3.25
CA TYR A 298 -21.90 -22.34 2.51
C TYR A 298 -21.98 -22.08 0.99
N VAL A 299 -22.59 -20.97 0.57
CA VAL A 299 -22.68 -20.56 -0.84
C VAL A 299 -21.29 -20.30 -1.42
N THR A 300 -20.43 -19.59 -0.67
CA THR A 300 -19.05 -19.31 -1.12
C THR A 300 -18.24 -20.61 -1.24
N GLY A 301 -18.39 -21.53 -0.30
CA GLY A 301 -17.76 -22.86 -0.34
C GLY A 301 -18.24 -23.68 -1.54
N ALA A 302 -19.54 -23.73 -1.81
CA ALA A 302 -20.14 -24.45 -2.93
C ALA A 302 -19.68 -23.88 -4.29
N VAL A 303 -19.60 -22.55 -4.41
CA VAL A 303 -19.10 -21.87 -5.62
C VAL A 303 -17.63 -22.19 -5.86
N ASN A 304 -16.81 -22.16 -4.83
CA ASN A 304 -15.38 -22.47 -4.95
C ASN A 304 -15.14 -23.96 -5.27
N MET A 305 -15.91 -24.86 -4.69
CA MET A 305 -15.85 -26.30 -5.02
C MET A 305 -16.26 -26.56 -6.47
N ASN A 306 -17.27 -25.89 -7.00
CA ASN A 306 -17.66 -26.01 -8.40
C ASN A 306 -16.60 -25.41 -9.37
N LYS A 307 -15.92 -24.32 -8.98
CA LYS A 307 -14.78 -23.78 -9.73
C LYS A 307 -13.59 -24.76 -9.75
N LEU A 308 -13.29 -25.40 -8.63
CA LEU A 308 -12.26 -26.44 -8.54
C LEU A 308 -12.59 -27.67 -9.41
N ARG A 309 -13.83 -28.17 -9.35
CA ARG A 309 -14.26 -29.30 -10.21
C ARG A 309 -14.13 -28.99 -11.70
N ARG A 310 -14.46 -27.77 -12.16
CA ARG A 310 -14.30 -27.38 -13.56
C ARG A 310 -12.84 -27.28 -14.00
N ARG A 311 -11.91 -26.95 -13.09
CA ARG A 311 -10.47 -26.91 -13.39
C ARG A 311 -9.78 -28.29 -13.40
N LEU A 312 -10.42 -29.30 -12.83
CA LEU A 312 -9.92 -30.68 -12.81
C LEU A 312 -10.48 -31.54 -13.96
N GLN A 313 -11.40 -31.00 -14.77
CA GLN A 313 -12.01 -31.64 -15.92
C GLN A 313 -11.50 -31.08 -17.28
N THR A 314 -10.60 -30.07 -17.23
CA THR A 314 -9.81 -29.56 -18.37
C THR A 314 -8.35 -29.95 -18.19
#